data_bad93b1ed854e95c39f10fe204942502
#
_entry.id   bad93b1ed854e95c39f10fe204942502
#
_cell.length_a   1.000
_cell.length_b   1.000
_cell.length_c   1.000
_cell.angle_alpha   90.00
_cell.angle_beta   90.00
_cell.angle_gamma   90.00
#
_symmetry.space_group_name_H-M   'P 1'
#
loop_
_entity.id
_entity.type
_entity.pdbx_description
1 polymer ?
#
loop_
_entity_poly.entity_id
_entity_poly.type
_entity_poly.pdbx_seq_one_letter_code
_entity_poly.pdbx_strand_id
1 'polypeptide(L)'
;VVMILVLGYSLSFDLDHIETVVIDYSQSELSRSFIHKLNHNRYYSVIQMVRGNKDQSPEETAEEMLKSGDIKQFIVIPHDFSNRIKKGQTSQIGVVIDGSDSNIANIIHQYNEMLTFDFISEIRDITDILRISTKLYFNPENKSAFYIIPGLVAVIMIMISALLTSLSVAKEKETGSIELLFISPLKSHEIILGKTAPYIFIALLEGALILAFARVTFHIPFRGNLGILLIFSLMYIVTGLSLGITLSTMASSQKVAMIATLLITLLPSILLS
;
A
#
# COMPACT_ATOMS: atom_id res chain seq x y z
N VAL A 1 -10.68 -14.46 -3.48
CA VAL A 1 -10.14 -14.11 -4.82
C VAL A 1 -10.74 -12.79 -5.31
N VAL A 2 -12.08 -12.62 -5.36
CA VAL A 2 -12.73 -11.37 -5.82
C VAL A 2 -12.29 -10.16 -4.98
N MET A 3 -12.23 -10.29 -3.66
CA MET A 3 -11.79 -9.23 -2.75
C MET A 3 -10.35 -8.79 -3.02
N ILE A 4 -9.45 -9.70 -3.37
CA ILE A 4 -8.06 -9.37 -3.72
C ILE A 4 -7.98 -8.68 -5.08
N LEU A 5 -8.76 -9.12 -6.05
CA LEU A 5 -8.86 -8.43 -7.33
C LEU A 5 -9.31 -6.98 -7.13
N VAL A 6 -10.43 -6.80 -6.42
CA VAL A 6 -10.98 -5.47 -6.18
C VAL A 6 -10.02 -4.61 -5.36
N LEU A 7 -9.52 -5.12 -4.23
CA LEU A 7 -8.62 -4.35 -3.37
C LEU A 7 -7.22 -4.23 -3.96
N GLY A 8 -6.69 -5.26 -4.60
CA GLY A 8 -5.36 -5.22 -5.23
C GLY A 8 -5.28 -4.25 -6.40
N TYR A 9 -6.34 -4.14 -7.21
CA TYR A 9 -6.41 -3.13 -8.28
C TYR A 9 -6.80 -1.75 -7.74
N SER A 10 -7.71 -1.67 -6.76
CA SER A 10 -8.16 -0.40 -6.17
C SER A 10 -7.11 0.26 -5.28
N LEU A 11 -6.25 -0.53 -4.63
CA LEU A 11 -5.16 -0.07 -3.76
C LEU A 11 -3.80 -0.11 -4.45
N SER A 12 -3.75 -0.38 -5.75
CA SER A 12 -2.55 -0.19 -6.56
C SER A 12 -2.34 1.30 -6.73
N PHE A 13 -1.52 1.87 -5.84
CA PHE A 13 -1.07 3.27 -5.90
C PHE A 13 0.10 3.45 -6.88
N ASP A 14 0.21 2.58 -7.90
CA ASP A 14 1.17 2.77 -8.96
C ASP A 14 0.73 3.98 -9.78
N LEU A 15 1.37 5.11 -9.53
CA LEU A 15 1.21 6.32 -10.31
C LEU A 15 1.95 6.12 -11.64
N ASP A 16 1.22 5.66 -12.66
CA ASP A 16 1.79 5.51 -13.99
C ASP A 16 2.07 6.87 -14.65
N HIS A 17 1.32 7.91 -14.26
CA HIS A 17 1.44 9.26 -14.79
C HIS A 17 1.11 10.28 -13.71
N ILE A 18 2.13 11.03 -13.28
CA ILE A 18 1.97 12.19 -12.39
C ILE A 18 1.82 13.41 -13.29
N GLU A 19 0.56 13.85 -13.51
CA GLU A 19 0.30 15.08 -14.25
C GLU A 19 0.92 16.25 -13.50
N THR A 20 1.95 16.83 -14.09
CA THR A 20 2.79 17.85 -13.48
C THR A 20 2.83 19.10 -14.34
N VAL A 21 2.46 20.25 -13.77
CA VAL A 21 2.69 21.57 -14.37
C VAL A 21 4.03 22.11 -13.90
N VAL A 22 4.83 22.63 -14.81
CA VAL A 22 6.10 23.30 -14.49
C VAL A 22 6.03 24.77 -14.87
N ILE A 23 6.25 25.63 -13.87
CA ILE A 23 6.34 27.09 -14.02
C ILE A 23 7.82 27.46 -13.94
N ASP A 24 8.42 27.76 -15.08
CA ASP A 24 9.84 28.08 -15.18
C ASP A 24 10.07 29.58 -15.31
N TYR A 25 10.41 30.25 -14.20
CA TYR A 25 10.82 31.64 -14.20
C TYR A 25 12.29 31.83 -14.53
N SER A 26 13.12 30.80 -14.41
CA SER A 26 14.56 30.87 -14.69
C SER A 26 14.85 30.94 -16.19
N GLN A 27 14.09 30.21 -17.01
CA GLN A 27 14.25 30.05 -18.45
C GLN A 27 15.69 29.77 -18.89
N SER A 28 16.47 29.16 -18.01
CA SER A 28 17.89 28.91 -18.18
C SER A 28 18.14 27.53 -18.82
N GLU A 29 19.39 27.29 -19.21
CA GLU A 29 19.83 25.99 -19.73
C GLU A 29 19.67 24.87 -18.69
N LEU A 30 19.99 25.19 -17.41
CA LEU A 30 19.84 24.25 -16.30
C LEU A 30 18.37 23.95 -15.98
N SER A 31 17.48 24.95 -16.04
CA SER A 31 16.04 24.69 -15.80
C SER A 31 15.45 23.84 -16.91
N ARG A 32 15.83 24.09 -18.17
CA ARG A 32 15.42 23.26 -19.31
C ARG A 32 15.94 21.82 -19.19
N SER A 33 17.17 21.62 -18.75
CA SER A 33 17.73 20.28 -18.49
C SER A 33 16.95 19.55 -17.39
N PHE A 34 16.57 20.23 -16.33
CA PHE A 34 15.74 19.67 -15.26
C PHE A 34 14.35 19.26 -15.78
N ILE A 35 13.69 20.15 -16.56
CA ILE A 35 12.38 19.86 -17.17
C ILE A 35 12.48 18.70 -18.16
N HIS A 36 13.56 18.65 -18.95
CA HIS A 36 13.81 17.55 -19.87
C HIS A 36 13.95 16.22 -19.12
N LYS A 37 14.67 16.20 -18.00
CA LYS A 37 14.82 15.00 -17.15
C LYS A 37 13.49 14.57 -16.54
N LEU A 38 12.66 15.50 -16.08
CA LEU A 38 11.29 15.26 -15.66
C LEU A 38 10.46 14.60 -16.77
N ASN A 39 10.49 15.16 -17.96
CA ASN A 39 9.67 14.71 -19.10
C ASN A 39 10.12 13.34 -19.67
N HIS A 40 11.38 12.97 -19.49
CA HIS A 40 11.90 11.65 -19.90
C HIS A 40 11.72 10.56 -18.85
N ASN A 41 11.27 10.93 -17.65
CA ASN A 41 10.97 9.96 -16.62
C ASN A 41 9.55 9.41 -16.85
N ARG A 42 9.41 8.09 -16.92
CA ARG A 42 8.16 7.40 -17.23
C ARG A 42 7.00 7.70 -16.25
N TYR A 43 7.33 8.21 -15.07
CA TYR A 43 6.34 8.49 -14.03
C TYR A 43 5.69 9.86 -14.15
N TYR A 44 6.25 10.76 -14.96
CA TYR A 44 5.76 12.12 -15.08
C TYR A 44 5.15 12.40 -16.46
N SER A 45 4.01 13.08 -16.46
CA SER A 45 3.42 13.72 -17.63
C SER A 45 3.53 15.22 -17.45
N VAL A 46 4.51 15.85 -18.10
CA VAL A 46 4.84 17.26 -17.88
C VAL A 46 4.07 18.16 -18.84
N ILE A 47 3.29 19.07 -18.28
CA ILE A 47 2.64 20.17 -18.99
C ILE A 47 3.45 21.44 -18.68
N GLN A 48 4.19 21.96 -19.66
CA GLN A 48 4.96 23.19 -19.47
C GLN A 48 4.02 24.40 -19.61
N MET A 49 3.84 25.14 -18.53
CA MET A 49 3.08 26.38 -18.53
C MET A 49 4.03 27.59 -18.59
N VAL A 50 3.99 28.32 -19.65
CA VAL A 50 4.83 29.54 -19.86
C VAL A 50 4.08 30.82 -19.48
N ARG A 51 2.75 30.81 -19.50
CA ARG A 51 1.89 31.97 -19.21
C ARG A 51 0.60 31.51 -18.52
N GLY A 52 0.21 32.27 -17.48
CA GLY A 52 -1.13 32.19 -16.92
C GLY A 52 -2.21 32.59 -17.94
N ASN A 53 -3.46 32.30 -17.58
CA ASN A 53 -4.61 32.81 -18.33
C ASN A 53 -4.62 34.35 -18.30
N LYS A 54 -5.29 34.99 -19.24
CA LYS A 54 -5.14 36.46 -19.53
C LYS A 54 -5.23 37.40 -18.32
N ASP A 55 -5.81 36.93 -17.19
CA ASP A 55 -6.05 37.75 -15.99
C ASP A 55 -5.55 37.10 -14.66
N GLN A 56 -4.82 35.97 -14.73
CA GLN A 56 -4.37 35.22 -13.54
C GLN A 56 -2.87 34.93 -13.61
N SER A 57 -2.22 34.83 -12.43
CA SER A 57 -0.83 34.39 -12.36
C SER A 57 -0.69 32.92 -12.78
N PRO A 58 0.48 32.47 -13.28
CA PRO A 58 0.70 31.05 -13.59
C PRO A 58 0.45 30.12 -12.38
N GLU A 59 0.79 30.57 -11.18
CA GLU A 59 0.55 29.82 -9.94
C GLU A 59 -0.94 29.69 -9.64
N GLU A 60 -1.72 30.77 -9.78
CA GLU A 60 -3.18 30.71 -9.53
C GLU A 60 -3.85 29.74 -10.50
N THR A 61 -3.45 29.74 -11.77
CA THR A 61 -3.96 28.79 -12.76
C THR A 61 -3.58 27.35 -12.41
N ALA A 62 -2.34 27.12 -11.97
CA ALA A 62 -1.88 25.81 -11.55
C ALA A 62 -2.60 25.32 -10.27
N GLU A 63 -2.89 26.22 -9.32
CA GLU A 63 -3.69 25.89 -8.14
C GLU A 63 -5.14 25.53 -8.49
N GLU A 64 -5.75 26.20 -9.46
CA GLU A 64 -7.08 25.84 -9.94
C GLU A 64 -7.08 24.46 -10.58
N MET A 65 -6.08 24.14 -11.40
CA MET A 65 -5.91 22.82 -12.00
C MET A 65 -5.65 21.72 -10.94
N LEU A 66 -4.94 22.06 -9.85
CA LEU A 66 -4.74 21.15 -8.73
C LEU A 66 -6.06 20.89 -7.98
N LYS A 67 -6.86 21.94 -7.75
CA LYS A 67 -8.16 21.85 -7.07
C LYS A 67 -9.22 21.12 -7.91
N SER A 68 -9.17 21.24 -9.25
CA SER A 68 -10.04 20.47 -10.17
C SER A 68 -9.63 19.00 -10.31
N GLY A 69 -8.39 18.65 -9.89
CA GLY A 69 -7.85 17.29 -10.01
C GLY A 69 -7.23 16.98 -11.38
N ASP A 70 -7.10 17.99 -12.26
CA ASP A 70 -6.50 17.85 -13.58
C ASP A 70 -4.98 17.63 -13.51
N ILE A 71 -4.34 18.02 -12.40
CA ILE A 71 -2.93 17.78 -12.12
C ILE A 71 -2.75 17.24 -10.70
N LYS A 72 -1.67 16.51 -10.46
CA LYS A 72 -1.30 15.98 -9.15
C LYS A 72 -0.27 16.84 -8.42
N GLN A 73 0.49 17.63 -9.17
CA GLN A 73 1.43 18.57 -8.60
C GLN A 73 1.77 19.71 -9.59
N PHE A 74 2.30 20.78 -9.05
CA PHE A 74 3.02 21.77 -9.87
C PHE A 74 4.37 22.13 -9.24
N ILE A 75 5.32 22.46 -10.10
CA ILE A 75 6.70 22.77 -9.74
C ILE A 75 7.01 24.20 -10.19
N VAL A 76 7.55 25.02 -9.27
CA VAL A 76 7.96 26.40 -9.54
C VAL A 76 9.49 26.50 -9.49
N ILE A 77 10.10 26.88 -10.60
CA ILE A 77 11.54 27.10 -10.71
C ILE A 77 11.81 28.61 -10.63
N PRO A 78 12.51 29.09 -9.58
CA PRO A 78 12.72 30.53 -9.39
C PRO A 78 13.71 31.15 -10.40
N HIS A 79 13.64 32.46 -10.59
CA HIS A 79 14.51 33.20 -11.51
C HIS A 79 16.01 33.02 -11.26
N ASP A 80 16.41 32.87 -10.00
CA ASP A 80 17.81 32.79 -9.59
C ASP A 80 18.37 31.35 -9.56
N PHE A 81 17.57 30.35 -9.98
CA PHE A 81 17.89 28.92 -9.94
C PHE A 81 19.29 28.62 -10.53
N SER A 82 19.52 28.99 -11.78
CA SER A 82 20.78 28.71 -12.47
C SER A 82 21.97 29.45 -11.86
N ASN A 83 21.76 30.70 -11.46
CA ASN A 83 22.82 31.54 -10.90
C ASN A 83 23.28 31.01 -9.53
N ARG A 84 22.37 30.53 -8.68
CA ARG A 84 22.72 29.94 -7.40
C ARG A 84 23.47 28.64 -7.57
N ILE A 85 23.00 27.74 -8.43
CA ILE A 85 23.67 26.46 -8.68
C ILE A 85 25.09 26.68 -9.23
N LYS A 86 25.28 27.59 -10.22
CA LYS A 86 26.61 27.91 -10.77
C LYS A 86 27.56 28.48 -9.72
N LYS A 87 27.05 29.19 -8.73
CA LYS A 87 27.83 29.73 -7.61
C LYS A 87 28.05 28.72 -6.47
N GLY A 88 27.59 27.48 -6.60
CA GLY A 88 27.64 26.46 -5.54
C GLY A 88 26.75 26.76 -4.33
N GLN A 89 25.75 27.64 -4.49
CA GLN A 89 24.79 27.99 -3.46
C GLN A 89 23.55 27.10 -3.53
N THR A 90 22.85 26.93 -2.41
CA THR A 90 21.59 26.18 -2.37
C THR A 90 20.52 26.94 -3.14
N SER A 91 19.88 26.30 -4.11
CA SER A 91 18.68 26.79 -4.77
C SER A 91 17.46 25.98 -4.31
N GLN A 92 16.32 26.62 -4.20
CA GLN A 92 15.07 25.96 -3.79
C GLN A 92 14.12 25.93 -4.99
N ILE A 93 13.55 24.76 -5.26
CA ILE A 93 12.44 24.57 -6.19
C ILE A 93 11.18 24.44 -5.33
N GLY A 94 10.14 25.21 -5.64
CA GLY A 94 8.84 25.08 -5.01
C GLY A 94 8.10 23.89 -5.61
N VAL A 95 7.58 22.99 -4.77
CA VAL A 95 6.74 21.88 -5.21
C VAL A 95 5.46 21.90 -4.40
N VAL A 96 4.33 21.93 -5.08
CA VAL A 96 3.00 21.85 -4.47
C VAL A 96 2.34 20.58 -4.97
N ILE A 97 1.93 19.72 -4.03
CA ILE A 97 1.38 18.38 -4.29
C ILE A 97 -0.06 18.33 -3.80
N ASP A 98 -0.93 17.64 -4.53
CA ASP A 98 -2.28 17.31 -4.08
C ASP A 98 -2.21 16.39 -2.84
N GLY A 99 -2.54 16.93 -1.68
CA GLY A 99 -2.53 16.22 -0.40
C GLY A 99 -3.85 15.53 -0.04
N SER A 100 -4.81 15.44 -0.95
CA SER A 100 -6.11 14.80 -0.72
C SER A 100 -5.96 13.31 -0.39
N ASP A 101 -4.97 12.66 -0.98
CA ASP A 101 -4.51 11.32 -0.63
C ASP A 101 -3.06 11.38 -0.13
N SER A 102 -2.88 11.15 1.17
CA SER A 102 -1.55 11.23 1.80
C SER A 102 -0.58 10.15 1.31
N ASN A 103 -1.06 8.99 0.87
CA ASN A 103 -0.18 7.94 0.33
C ASN A 103 0.35 8.36 -1.04
N ILE A 104 -0.51 8.85 -1.92
CA ILE A 104 -0.14 9.38 -3.24
C ILE A 104 0.82 10.57 -3.08
N ALA A 105 0.51 11.50 -2.19
CA ALA A 105 1.36 12.65 -1.93
C ALA A 105 2.78 12.25 -1.45
N ASN A 106 2.90 11.26 -0.57
CA ASN A 106 4.18 10.74 -0.11
C ASN A 106 4.97 10.06 -1.24
N ILE A 107 4.32 9.31 -2.12
CA ILE A 107 4.97 8.68 -3.27
C ILE A 107 5.50 9.75 -4.24
N ILE A 108 4.69 10.76 -4.55
CA ILE A 108 5.11 11.89 -5.40
C ILE A 108 6.30 12.62 -4.78
N HIS A 109 6.26 12.87 -3.47
CA HIS A 109 7.36 13.50 -2.75
C HIS A 109 8.67 12.70 -2.86
N GLN A 110 8.63 11.39 -2.66
CA GLN A 110 9.79 10.51 -2.81
C GLN A 110 10.34 10.51 -4.24
N TYR A 111 9.48 10.50 -5.25
CA TYR A 111 9.91 10.58 -6.65
C TYR A 111 10.58 11.93 -6.97
N ASN A 112 10.04 13.04 -6.44
CA ASN A 112 10.65 14.36 -6.60
C ASN A 112 12.03 14.45 -5.93
N GLU A 113 12.19 13.88 -4.73
CA GLU A 113 13.50 13.81 -4.06
C GLU A 113 14.52 13.00 -4.87
N MET A 114 14.12 11.82 -5.36
CA MET A 114 14.97 10.97 -6.18
C MET A 114 15.41 11.68 -7.46
N LEU A 115 14.48 12.30 -8.19
CA LEU A 115 14.77 13.02 -9.43
C LEU A 115 15.67 14.23 -9.19
N THR A 116 15.43 14.98 -8.11
CA THR A 116 16.25 16.13 -7.73
C THR A 116 17.67 15.68 -7.38
N PHE A 117 17.80 14.59 -6.64
CA PHE A 117 19.11 14.01 -6.30
C PHE A 117 19.88 13.58 -7.56
N ASP A 118 19.22 12.87 -8.48
CA ASP A 118 19.81 12.45 -9.75
C ASP A 118 20.23 13.66 -10.63
N PHE A 119 19.44 14.72 -10.63
CA PHE A 119 19.76 15.94 -11.35
C PHE A 119 20.99 16.65 -10.77
N ILE A 120 21.06 16.80 -9.45
CA ILE A 120 22.20 17.42 -8.77
C ILE A 120 23.48 16.61 -9.00
N SER A 121 23.39 15.28 -8.99
CA SER A 121 24.55 14.39 -9.19
C SER A 121 25.16 14.52 -10.59
N GLU A 122 24.35 14.86 -11.60
CA GLU A 122 24.83 15.11 -12.98
C GLU A 122 25.47 16.48 -13.16
N ILE A 123 24.94 17.52 -12.49
CA ILE A 123 25.44 18.91 -12.66
C ILE A 123 26.73 19.13 -11.91
N ARG A 124 26.86 18.57 -10.73
CA ARG A 124 28.12 18.59 -10.01
C ARG A 124 28.93 17.39 -10.47
N ASP A 125 30.02 17.67 -11.15
CA ASP A 125 31.16 16.75 -11.31
C ASP A 125 31.81 16.52 -9.92
N ILE A 126 30.99 16.11 -8.96
CA ILE A 126 31.45 15.66 -7.64
C ILE A 126 31.85 14.19 -7.81
N THR A 127 32.86 13.98 -8.64
CA THR A 127 33.71 12.84 -8.52
C THR A 127 34.30 12.89 -7.11
N ASP A 128 33.95 11.90 -6.32
CA ASP A 128 34.70 11.42 -5.15
C ASP A 128 34.29 11.74 -3.72
N ILE A 129 33.14 12.32 -3.39
CA ILE A 129 32.88 12.45 -1.93
C ILE A 129 31.73 11.62 -1.39
N LEU A 130 30.65 11.35 -2.12
CA LEU A 130 29.61 10.40 -1.69
C LEU A 130 28.69 10.01 -2.86
N ARG A 131 28.90 8.83 -3.43
CA ARG A 131 27.85 8.18 -4.24
C ARG A 131 26.93 7.43 -3.29
N ILE A 132 25.79 8.02 -2.92
CA ILE A 132 24.71 7.26 -2.32
C ILE A 132 24.01 6.53 -3.46
N SER A 133 24.40 5.27 -3.68
CA SER A 133 23.66 4.37 -4.56
C SER A 133 22.52 3.77 -3.73
N THR A 134 21.34 4.37 -3.79
CA THR A 134 20.15 3.81 -3.16
C THR A 134 19.67 2.63 -4.01
N LYS A 135 19.95 1.41 -3.56
CA LYS A 135 19.45 0.20 -4.17
C LYS A 135 18.26 -0.28 -3.35
N LEU A 136 17.07 -0.13 -3.89
CA LEU A 136 15.88 -0.72 -3.30
C LEU A 136 15.94 -2.24 -3.46
N TYR A 137 16.19 -2.94 -2.34
CA TYR A 137 16.14 -4.39 -2.29
C TYR A 137 14.67 -4.81 -2.18
N PHE A 138 14.33 -5.94 -2.80
CA PHE A 138 13.01 -6.58 -2.77
C PHE A 138 11.91 -5.92 -3.60
N ASN A 139 11.91 -4.61 -3.81
CA ASN A 139 10.96 -3.89 -4.65
C ASN A 139 11.66 -2.79 -5.47
N PRO A 140 12.51 -3.16 -6.47
CA PRO A 140 13.28 -2.18 -7.25
C PRO A 140 12.42 -1.23 -8.07
N GLU A 141 11.22 -1.65 -8.43
CA GLU A 141 10.27 -0.86 -9.22
C GLU A 141 9.30 -0.05 -8.34
N ASN A 142 9.47 -0.11 -7.01
CA ASN A 142 8.63 0.57 -6.01
C ASN A 142 7.11 0.37 -6.24
N LYS A 143 6.72 -0.86 -6.66
CA LYS A 143 5.32 -1.20 -6.88
C LYS A 143 4.59 -1.39 -5.56
N SER A 144 3.54 -0.61 -5.33
CA SER A 144 2.68 -0.70 -4.14
C SER A 144 2.09 -2.10 -3.93
N ALA A 145 1.78 -2.81 -5.03
CA ALA A 145 1.26 -4.16 -5.00
C ALA A 145 2.17 -5.15 -4.22
N PHE A 146 3.50 -4.98 -4.27
CA PHE A 146 4.44 -5.87 -3.57
C PHE A 146 4.39 -5.75 -2.05
N TYR A 147 3.92 -4.61 -1.55
CA TYR A 147 3.72 -4.36 -0.13
C TYR A 147 2.28 -4.67 0.31
N ILE A 148 1.29 -4.16 -0.43
CA ILE A 148 -0.12 -4.23 -0.04
C ILE A 148 -0.67 -5.66 -0.13
N ILE A 149 -0.37 -6.39 -1.21
CA ILE A 149 -0.97 -7.70 -1.45
C ILE A 149 -0.59 -8.74 -0.38
N PRO A 150 0.67 -8.90 0.04
CA PRO A 150 0.99 -9.81 1.14
C PRO A 150 0.28 -9.46 2.45
N GLY A 151 0.12 -8.17 2.75
CA GLY A 151 -0.66 -7.70 3.89
C GLY A 151 -2.14 -8.08 3.80
N LEU A 152 -2.76 -7.89 2.63
CA LEU A 152 -4.14 -8.30 2.37
C LEU A 152 -4.35 -9.80 2.52
N VAL A 153 -3.39 -10.62 2.06
CA VAL A 153 -3.43 -12.08 2.26
C VAL A 153 -3.53 -12.41 3.73
N ALA A 154 -2.68 -11.80 4.56
CA ALA A 154 -2.70 -12.02 6.00
C ALA A 154 -4.03 -11.60 6.64
N VAL A 155 -4.55 -10.43 6.29
CA VAL A 155 -5.85 -9.94 6.80
C VAL A 155 -7.00 -10.88 6.42
N ILE A 156 -7.03 -11.35 5.18
CA ILE A 156 -8.07 -12.26 4.71
C ILE A 156 -7.97 -13.62 5.43
N MET A 157 -6.77 -14.15 5.59
CA MET A 157 -6.56 -15.43 6.29
C MET A 157 -7.04 -15.38 7.74
N ILE A 158 -6.69 -14.33 8.50
CA ILE A 158 -7.13 -14.22 9.90
C ILE A 158 -8.64 -14.00 9.98
N MET A 159 -9.18 -13.14 9.13
CA MET A 159 -10.60 -12.83 9.09
C MET A 159 -11.44 -14.09 8.83
N ILE A 160 -11.10 -14.86 7.79
CA ILE A 160 -11.86 -16.06 7.43
C ILE A 160 -11.69 -17.16 8.46
N SER A 161 -10.47 -17.38 8.97
CA SER A 161 -10.22 -18.35 10.04
C SER A 161 -11.06 -18.04 11.28
N ALA A 162 -11.03 -16.80 11.75
CA ALA A 162 -11.80 -16.37 12.90
C ALA A 162 -13.32 -16.43 12.65
N LEU A 163 -13.75 -16.01 11.46
CA LEU A 163 -15.17 -15.94 11.10
C LEU A 163 -15.80 -17.35 11.00
N LEU A 164 -15.17 -18.27 10.28
CA LEU A 164 -15.68 -19.64 10.14
C LEU A 164 -15.79 -20.33 11.50
N THR A 165 -14.77 -20.18 12.36
CA THR A 165 -14.77 -20.77 13.69
C THR A 165 -15.81 -20.12 14.59
N SER A 166 -15.89 -18.79 14.58
CA SER A 166 -16.85 -18.03 15.36
C SER A 166 -18.30 -18.40 15.02
N LEU A 167 -18.60 -18.44 13.72
CA LEU A 167 -19.93 -18.83 13.23
C LEU A 167 -20.29 -20.29 13.59
N SER A 168 -19.34 -21.23 13.45
CA SER A 168 -19.58 -22.64 13.76
C SER A 168 -19.94 -22.84 15.23
N VAL A 169 -19.14 -22.25 16.12
CA VAL A 169 -19.39 -22.40 17.58
C VAL A 169 -20.63 -21.65 18.01
N ALA A 170 -20.86 -20.44 17.48
CA ALA A 170 -22.06 -19.66 17.78
C ALA A 170 -23.34 -20.38 17.30
N LYS A 171 -23.29 -21.05 16.14
CA LYS A 171 -24.40 -21.84 15.61
C LYS A 171 -24.77 -22.98 16.53
N GLU A 172 -23.78 -23.73 17.01
CA GLU A 172 -24.03 -24.86 17.92
C GLU A 172 -24.60 -24.41 19.28
N LYS A 173 -24.16 -23.22 19.75
CA LYS A 173 -24.71 -22.60 20.94
C LYS A 173 -26.17 -22.19 20.74
N GLU A 174 -26.48 -21.55 19.58
CA GLU A 174 -27.83 -21.09 19.26
C GLU A 174 -28.82 -22.24 19.02
N THR A 175 -28.34 -23.35 18.44
CA THR A 175 -29.17 -24.58 18.22
C THR A 175 -29.24 -25.50 19.41
N GLY A 176 -28.57 -25.22 20.51
CA GLY A 176 -28.49 -26.09 21.68
C GLY A 176 -27.64 -27.35 21.50
N SER A 177 -27.04 -27.55 20.33
CA SER A 177 -26.23 -28.75 20.04
C SER A 177 -24.96 -28.85 20.89
N ILE A 178 -24.54 -27.73 21.49
CA ILE A 178 -23.38 -27.67 22.37
C ILE A 178 -23.62 -28.52 23.65
N GLU A 179 -24.87 -28.66 24.13
CA GLU A 179 -25.22 -29.46 25.28
C GLU A 179 -24.93 -30.95 25.06
N LEU A 180 -25.13 -31.45 23.83
CA LEU A 180 -24.82 -32.82 23.46
C LEU A 180 -23.30 -33.11 23.54
N LEU A 181 -22.47 -32.09 23.31
CA LEU A 181 -21.02 -32.22 23.42
C LEU A 181 -20.57 -32.30 24.87
N PHE A 182 -21.26 -31.64 25.79
CA PHE A 182 -20.94 -31.73 27.24
C PHE A 182 -21.30 -33.09 27.87
N ILE A 183 -22.24 -33.83 27.28
CA ILE A 183 -22.61 -35.18 27.74
C ILE A 183 -21.70 -36.25 27.10
N SER A 184 -20.94 -35.90 26.10
CA SER A 184 -20.00 -36.78 25.40
C SER A 184 -18.81 -37.12 26.31
N PRO A 185 -18.27 -38.37 26.23
CA PRO A 185 -17.07 -38.77 26.98
C PRO A 185 -15.77 -38.10 26.46
N LEU A 186 -15.85 -37.17 25.50
CA LEU A 186 -14.71 -36.52 24.91
C LEU A 186 -14.14 -35.42 25.83
N LYS A 187 -12.83 -35.27 25.81
CA LYS A 187 -12.14 -34.21 26.53
C LYS A 187 -12.27 -32.89 25.78
N SER A 188 -12.30 -31.78 26.50
CA SER A 188 -12.48 -30.43 25.90
C SER A 188 -11.49 -30.13 24.78
N HIS A 189 -10.24 -30.56 24.91
CA HIS A 189 -9.23 -30.33 23.85
C HIS A 189 -9.48 -31.15 22.58
N GLU A 190 -10.07 -32.37 22.73
CA GLU A 190 -10.43 -33.22 21.58
C GLU A 190 -11.57 -32.59 20.78
N ILE A 191 -12.54 -32.00 21.48
CA ILE A 191 -13.65 -31.27 20.86
C ILE A 191 -13.13 -30.05 20.12
N ILE A 192 -12.26 -29.23 20.75
CA ILE A 192 -11.70 -28.06 20.15
C ILE A 192 -10.85 -28.41 18.93
N LEU A 193 -9.94 -29.39 19.06
CA LEU A 193 -9.08 -29.80 17.94
C LEU A 193 -9.89 -30.42 16.81
N GLY A 194 -10.87 -31.26 17.09
CA GLY A 194 -11.74 -31.83 16.07
C GLY A 194 -12.53 -30.80 15.28
N LYS A 195 -12.95 -29.72 15.94
CA LYS A 195 -13.65 -28.60 15.27
C LYS A 195 -12.74 -27.67 14.49
N THR A 196 -11.55 -27.39 15.02
CA THR A 196 -10.63 -26.44 14.39
C THR A 196 -9.82 -27.04 13.25
N ALA A 197 -9.55 -28.35 13.27
CA ALA A 197 -8.76 -29.03 12.25
C ALA A 197 -9.24 -28.78 10.80
N PRO A 198 -10.54 -28.96 10.48
CA PRO A 198 -11.02 -28.67 9.12
C PRO A 198 -10.84 -27.18 8.72
N TYR A 199 -10.98 -26.26 9.65
CA TYR A 199 -10.80 -24.82 9.36
C TYR A 199 -9.34 -24.46 9.15
N ILE A 200 -8.39 -25.12 9.84
CA ILE A 200 -6.95 -24.99 9.54
C ILE A 200 -6.68 -25.37 8.08
N PHE A 201 -7.22 -26.50 7.64
CA PHE A 201 -7.03 -26.97 6.28
C PHE A 201 -7.62 -26.00 5.25
N ILE A 202 -8.85 -25.53 5.48
CA ILE A 202 -9.52 -24.56 4.60
C ILE A 202 -8.72 -23.26 4.53
N ALA A 203 -8.28 -22.72 5.66
CA ALA A 203 -7.52 -21.49 5.72
C ALA A 203 -6.13 -21.59 5.05
N LEU A 204 -5.45 -22.74 5.20
CA LEU A 204 -4.19 -23.01 4.49
C LEU A 204 -4.41 -23.09 2.98
N LEU A 205 -5.45 -23.80 2.54
CA LEU A 205 -5.79 -23.93 1.13
C LEU A 205 -6.12 -22.56 0.54
N GLU A 206 -6.91 -21.77 1.24
CA GLU A 206 -7.25 -20.42 0.83
C GLU A 206 -6.02 -19.52 0.72
N GLY A 207 -5.17 -19.50 1.75
CA GLY A 207 -3.91 -18.75 1.71
C GLY A 207 -3.01 -19.15 0.54
N ALA A 208 -2.90 -20.46 0.27
CA ALA A 208 -2.13 -20.97 -0.86
C ALA A 208 -2.73 -20.51 -2.21
N LEU A 209 -4.06 -20.60 -2.36
CA LEU A 209 -4.76 -20.13 -3.57
C LEU A 209 -4.58 -18.62 -3.80
N ILE A 210 -4.68 -17.83 -2.73
CA ILE A 210 -4.50 -16.38 -2.81
C ILE A 210 -3.07 -16.04 -3.20
N LEU A 211 -2.06 -16.68 -2.60
CA LEU A 211 -0.66 -16.45 -2.94
C LEU A 211 -0.35 -16.89 -4.37
N ALA A 212 -0.90 -18.02 -4.83
CA ALA A 212 -0.76 -18.46 -6.21
C ALA A 212 -1.37 -17.45 -7.19
N PHE A 213 -2.56 -16.95 -6.88
CA PHE A 213 -3.24 -15.92 -7.67
C PHE A 213 -2.44 -14.60 -7.69
N ALA A 214 -1.96 -14.14 -6.54
CA ALA A 214 -1.13 -12.94 -6.43
C ALA A 214 0.16 -13.04 -7.28
N ARG A 215 0.79 -14.22 -7.30
CA ARG A 215 1.95 -14.49 -8.14
C ARG A 215 1.64 -14.41 -9.63
N VAL A 216 0.52 -14.97 -10.07
CA VAL A 216 0.15 -15.03 -11.50
C VAL A 216 -0.30 -13.65 -11.99
N THR A 217 -1.10 -12.92 -11.20
CA THR A 217 -1.72 -11.65 -11.63
C THR A 217 -0.78 -10.46 -11.45
N PHE A 218 -0.11 -10.37 -10.30
CA PHE A 218 0.72 -9.21 -9.95
C PHE A 218 2.23 -9.48 -10.07
N HIS A 219 2.63 -10.67 -10.56
CA HIS A 219 4.02 -11.07 -10.77
C HIS A 219 4.89 -10.91 -9.51
N ILE A 220 4.30 -11.09 -8.31
CA ILE A 220 5.02 -10.94 -7.05
C ILE A 220 6.08 -12.04 -6.94
N PRO A 221 7.38 -11.69 -6.83
CA PRO A 221 8.44 -12.67 -6.73
C PRO A 221 8.38 -13.38 -5.38
N PHE A 222 8.32 -14.69 -5.41
CA PHE A 222 8.39 -15.52 -4.21
C PHE A 222 9.87 -15.73 -3.85
N ARG A 223 10.37 -14.94 -2.89
CA ARG A 223 11.76 -15.04 -2.41
C ARG A 223 11.75 -15.47 -0.95
N GLY A 224 11.96 -16.76 -0.68
CA GLY A 224 11.99 -17.26 0.68
C GLY A 224 11.78 -18.77 0.77
N ASN A 225 11.86 -19.28 1.99
CA ASN A 225 11.63 -20.70 2.29
C ASN A 225 10.15 -20.97 2.51
N LEU A 226 9.54 -21.79 1.65
CA LEU A 226 8.14 -22.19 1.73
C LEU A 226 7.81 -22.89 3.06
N GLY A 227 8.74 -23.68 3.62
CA GLY A 227 8.52 -24.36 4.90
C GLY A 227 8.37 -23.38 6.06
N ILE A 228 9.19 -22.34 6.09
CA ILE A 228 9.10 -21.27 7.10
C ILE A 228 7.77 -20.52 6.94
N LEU A 229 7.39 -20.17 5.71
CA LEU A 229 6.11 -19.52 5.45
C LEU A 229 4.93 -20.36 5.95
N LEU A 230 4.95 -21.67 5.68
CA LEU A 230 3.89 -22.58 6.09
C LEU A 230 3.78 -22.67 7.61
N ILE A 231 4.89 -22.77 8.33
CA ILE A 231 4.90 -22.79 9.80
C ILE A 231 4.31 -21.51 10.38
N PHE A 232 4.76 -20.34 9.92
CA PHE A 232 4.24 -19.06 10.40
C PHE A 232 2.76 -18.85 10.01
N SER A 233 2.36 -19.26 8.81
CA SER A 233 0.96 -19.22 8.40
C SER A 233 0.08 -20.10 9.29
N LEU A 234 0.56 -21.27 9.66
CA LEU A 234 -0.15 -22.17 10.55
C LEU A 234 -0.31 -21.58 11.96
N MET A 235 0.75 -21.00 12.52
CA MET A 235 0.68 -20.29 13.81
C MET A 235 -0.32 -19.11 13.74
N TYR A 236 -0.29 -18.37 12.64
CA TYR A 236 -1.18 -17.23 12.41
C TYR A 236 -2.65 -17.66 12.31
N ILE A 237 -2.93 -18.75 11.57
CA ILE A 237 -4.27 -19.34 11.47
C ILE A 237 -4.77 -19.79 12.84
N VAL A 238 -3.93 -20.48 13.63
CA VAL A 238 -4.28 -20.93 14.99
C VAL A 238 -4.65 -19.74 15.88
N THR A 239 -3.96 -18.62 15.74
CA THR A 239 -4.31 -17.38 16.44
C THR A 239 -5.71 -16.87 16.02
N GLY A 240 -5.99 -16.85 14.72
CA GLY A 240 -7.30 -16.45 14.18
C GLY A 240 -8.44 -17.36 14.68
N LEU A 241 -8.22 -18.69 14.67
CA LEU A 241 -9.18 -19.67 15.20
C LEU A 241 -9.46 -19.46 16.68
N SER A 242 -8.41 -19.19 17.47
CA SER A 242 -8.53 -18.93 18.92
C SER A 242 -9.34 -17.65 19.19
N LEU A 243 -9.11 -16.59 18.40
CA LEU A 243 -9.94 -15.39 18.45
C LEU A 243 -11.40 -15.70 18.10
N GLY A 244 -11.65 -16.48 17.05
CA GLY A 244 -13.00 -16.89 16.66
C GLY A 244 -13.74 -17.65 17.76
N ILE A 245 -13.07 -18.61 18.43
CA ILE A 245 -13.64 -19.34 19.56
C ILE A 245 -13.98 -18.37 20.70
N THR A 246 -13.04 -17.50 21.06
CA THR A 246 -13.25 -16.55 22.17
C THR A 246 -14.44 -15.64 21.91
N LEU A 247 -14.54 -15.09 20.70
CA LEU A 247 -15.66 -14.20 20.33
C LEU A 247 -17.00 -14.93 20.29
N SER A 248 -17.02 -16.19 19.84
CA SER A 248 -18.24 -17.00 19.80
C SER A 248 -18.76 -17.34 21.19
N THR A 249 -17.87 -17.54 22.16
CA THR A 249 -18.30 -17.82 23.56
C THR A 249 -18.99 -16.60 24.20
N MET A 250 -18.57 -15.40 23.83
CA MET A 250 -19.15 -14.14 24.32
C MET A 250 -20.43 -13.74 23.57
N ALA A 251 -20.60 -14.19 22.32
CA ALA A 251 -21.74 -13.83 21.50
C ALA A 251 -23.01 -14.57 21.91
N SER A 252 -24.15 -13.88 21.84
CA SER A 252 -25.48 -14.42 22.09
C SER A 252 -26.12 -15.08 20.86
N SER A 253 -25.66 -14.75 19.66
CA SER A 253 -26.17 -15.27 18.39
C SER A 253 -25.11 -15.30 17.31
N GLN A 254 -25.35 -16.06 16.23
CA GLN A 254 -24.47 -16.09 15.06
C GLN A 254 -24.23 -14.70 14.46
N LYS A 255 -25.29 -13.87 14.40
CA LYS A 255 -25.16 -12.49 13.85
C LYS A 255 -24.23 -11.63 14.69
N VAL A 256 -24.34 -11.70 16.02
CA VAL A 256 -23.46 -10.97 16.94
C VAL A 256 -22.02 -11.46 16.81
N ALA A 257 -21.82 -12.78 16.77
CA ALA A 257 -20.51 -13.40 16.58
C ALA A 257 -19.85 -12.94 15.27
N MET A 258 -20.59 -12.94 14.17
CA MET A 258 -20.11 -12.49 12.87
C MET A 258 -19.66 -11.02 12.89
N ILE A 259 -20.54 -10.13 13.37
CA ILE A 259 -20.24 -8.68 13.42
C ILE A 259 -19.03 -8.41 14.34
N ALA A 260 -19.00 -9.02 15.53
CA ALA A 260 -17.88 -8.87 16.45
C ALA A 260 -16.56 -9.36 15.84
N THR A 261 -16.58 -10.50 15.14
CA THR A 261 -15.39 -11.04 14.50
C THR A 261 -14.89 -10.12 13.38
N LEU A 262 -15.79 -9.64 12.52
CA LEU A 262 -15.43 -8.70 11.45
C LEU A 262 -14.84 -7.40 12.01
N LEU A 263 -15.46 -6.81 13.04
CA LEU A 263 -14.96 -5.59 13.65
C LEU A 263 -13.58 -5.79 14.29
N ILE A 264 -13.38 -6.86 15.05
CA ILE A 264 -12.12 -7.11 15.76
C ILE A 264 -10.99 -7.48 14.79
N THR A 265 -11.28 -8.13 13.68
CA THR A 265 -10.24 -8.50 12.70
C THR A 265 -9.94 -7.39 11.70
N LEU A 266 -10.95 -6.65 11.22
CA LEU A 266 -10.76 -5.62 10.19
C LEU A 266 -10.33 -4.26 10.76
N LEU A 267 -10.92 -3.81 11.88
CA LEU A 267 -10.61 -2.47 12.40
C LEU A 267 -9.12 -2.30 12.76
N PRO A 268 -8.48 -3.20 13.53
CA PRO A 268 -7.05 -3.07 13.80
C PRO A 268 -6.21 -3.16 12.52
N SER A 269 -6.59 -4.02 11.58
CA SER A 269 -5.86 -4.19 10.32
C SER A 269 -5.89 -2.93 9.45
N ILE A 270 -7.00 -2.19 9.45
CA ILE A 270 -7.15 -0.95 8.68
C ILE A 270 -6.54 0.25 9.42
N LEU A 271 -6.72 0.33 10.77
CA LEU A 271 -6.27 1.48 11.54
C LEU A 271 -4.75 1.46 11.82
N LEU A 272 -4.12 0.27 11.85
CA LEU A 272 -2.70 0.11 12.15
C LEU A 272 -1.85 -0.11 10.89
N SER A 273 -2.44 -0.24 9.72
CA SER A 273 -1.77 -0.33 8.44
C SER A 273 -1.61 1.05 7.83
#